data_3abcb1330f48159440ede10f52a1e876
#
_entry.id   3abcb1330f48159440ede10f52a1e876
#
_cell.length_a   1.000
_cell.length_b   1.000
_cell.length_c   1.000
_cell.angle_alpha   90.00
_cell.angle_beta   90.00
_cell.angle_gamma   90.00
#
_symmetry.space_group_name_H-M   'P 1'
#
loop_
_entity.id
_entity.type
_entity.pdbx_description
1 polymer ?
#
loop_
_entity_poly.entity_id
_entity_poly.type
_entity_poly.pdbx_seq_one_letter_code
_entity_poly.pdbx_strand_id
1 'polypeptide(L)'
;MRNLLFLIAAALGALLPSCTPADRVVENPLIATANTRTLDIVKVELSDTATVLHVNAYYRPKNWIVISSDSYLQIPARKFMLTGAEGITPDSLFWMPKSGRASFVLRFPPLPRGTKSFDFIESDCDDCFKIYGVDLTGKTEYPEYPEGLPKELRKAPKDGPVPDPILAVGETTVNIHLLGFREGMFREISLYVNSLLNGQKSYDSEITSDGVATFKFEQYGTASAFLARIGIVFGQFWIAPGETIDVYADLQEAGKAIVQRRNNEQPKRAPLYSTGTYGALNTLFNGSETKTIALDTHTGEFADYRMTADEYVQMVASKYKLLADSIARSGMSSMMTELSLLSLQQETLNAFANSRFFLEHNYRSEHNMWDRNAKPDYEFAKLTSENQAMLCKLFDINNPKLPMGVRIFEYQRAALAPDIDWAQLVEATSPLADLRKVSSLPSKAENDALTEADLASLRSLKNPFYAEACEAIRAKVRGELAALEGKVKIEETPDVAPDKLFDAIVAPYKGKVVLVDFWNTWCGPCQAAIKDNEPLKSGELKSDDLVWIYIANETSPLVAYKKQIGKIQGKHYRLNDEQWKYLCEQFKVDGIPSYVLVGRDGTGKLRNDLRNHDKLKKTLKKLIE
;
A
#
# COMPACT_ATOMS: atom_id res chain seq x y z
N MET A 1 -44.62 -55.05 50.71
CA MET A 1 -43.49 -55.82 51.25
C MET A 1 -42.37 -55.83 50.28
N ARG A 2 -41.36 -55.14 50.70
CA ARG A 2 -39.93 -55.10 50.35
C ARG A 2 -39.52 -55.12 48.88
N ASN A 3 -39.10 -53.91 48.49
CA ASN A 3 -38.34 -53.48 47.30
C ASN A 3 -36.97 -54.17 47.22
N LEU A 4 -36.55 -54.43 45.98
CA LEU A 4 -35.13 -54.60 45.66
C LEU A 4 -34.86 -53.87 44.37
N LEU A 5 -34.24 -52.65 44.47
CA LEU A 5 -33.70 -51.88 43.38
C LEU A 5 -32.30 -52.41 43.06
N PHE A 6 -32.07 -52.78 41.80
CA PHE A 6 -30.72 -52.97 41.27
C PHE A 6 -30.22 -51.63 40.64
N LEU A 7 -29.16 -51.08 41.22
CA LEU A 7 -28.38 -49.98 40.68
C LEU A 7 -27.36 -50.58 39.70
N ILE A 8 -27.47 -50.19 38.39
CA ILE A 8 -26.39 -50.33 37.42
C ILE A 8 -25.69 -49.01 37.35
N ALA A 9 -24.48 -48.92 37.90
CA ALA A 9 -23.58 -47.77 37.74
C ALA A 9 -22.81 -47.93 36.42
N ALA A 10 -23.20 -47.17 35.41
CA ALA A 10 -22.40 -46.99 34.21
C ALA A 10 -21.30 -45.92 34.49
N ALA A 11 -20.08 -46.38 34.60
CA ALA A 11 -18.91 -45.49 34.67
C ALA A 11 -18.62 -44.89 33.29
N LEU A 12 -19.15 -43.70 33.01
CA LEU A 12 -18.63 -42.83 31.95
C LEU A 12 -17.37 -42.14 32.49
N GLY A 13 -16.21 -42.66 32.09
CA GLY A 13 -14.94 -41.97 32.27
C GLY A 13 -14.89 -40.73 31.40
N ALA A 14 -15.29 -39.58 31.94
CA ALA A 14 -14.99 -38.30 31.35
C ALA A 14 -13.48 -38.05 31.48
N LEU A 15 -12.76 -38.19 30.38
CA LEU A 15 -11.42 -37.63 30.25
C LEU A 15 -11.54 -36.09 30.26
N LEU A 16 -11.59 -35.51 31.46
CA LEU A 16 -11.34 -34.09 31.64
C LEU A 16 -9.86 -33.85 31.31
N PRO A 17 -9.54 -32.90 30.47
CA PRO A 17 -8.15 -32.48 30.31
C PRO A 17 -7.67 -32.01 31.69
N SER A 18 -6.66 -32.67 32.23
CA SER A 18 -5.98 -32.26 33.46
C SER A 18 -5.32 -30.92 33.22
N CYS A 19 -6.01 -29.85 33.55
CA CYS A 19 -5.38 -28.53 33.69
C CYS A 19 -4.50 -28.59 34.95
N THR A 20 -3.24 -28.94 34.79
CA THR A 20 -2.23 -28.68 35.82
C THR A 20 -2.14 -27.17 35.96
N PRO A 21 -2.28 -26.60 37.18
CA PRO A 21 -2.11 -25.15 37.36
C PRO A 21 -0.74 -24.69 36.81
N ALA A 22 -0.72 -23.57 36.12
CA ALA A 22 0.54 -23.00 35.64
C ALA A 22 1.37 -22.56 36.88
N ASP A 23 2.60 -23.06 36.99
CA ASP A 23 3.52 -22.67 38.07
C ASP A 23 3.87 -21.17 37.99
N ARG A 24 3.74 -20.60 36.80
CA ARG A 24 4.04 -19.19 36.52
C ARG A 24 3.25 -18.68 35.31
N VAL A 25 2.71 -17.47 35.45
CA VAL A 25 2.00 -16.75 34.39
C VAL A 25 2.69 -15.41 34.13
N VAL A 26 2.90 -15.06 32.87
CA VAL A 26 3.40 -13.75 32.44
C VAL A 26 2.33 -13.13 31.54
N GLU A 27 1.73 -12.04 32.01
CA GLU A 27 0.73 -11.28 31.27
C GLU A 27 1.42 -10.18 30.46
N ASN A 28 0.98 -10.00 29.20
CA ASN A 28 1.48 -8.99 28.28
C ASN A 28 3.02 -8.90 28.24
N PRO A 29 3.71 -10.03 27.94
CA PRO A 29 5.16 -10.04 27.95
C PRO A 29 5.75 -9.00 26.96
N LEU A 30 6.82 -8.30 27.37
CA LEU A 30 7.56 -7.47 26.42
C LEU A 30 8.23 -8.36 25.38
N ILE A 31 8.32 -7.86 24.16
CA ILE A 31 9.07 -8.49 23.08
C ILE A 31 10.23 -7.59 22.66
N ALA A 32 11.34 -8.17 22.24
CA ALA A 32 12.46 -7.39 21.72
C ALA A 32 12.16 -6.83 20.33
N THR A 33 11.60 -7.65 19.45
CA THR A 33 11.27 -7.27 18.08
C THR A 33 10.33 -8.30 17.43
N ALA A 34 9.68 -7.95 16.32
CA ALA A 34 8.86 -8.87 15.52
C ALA A 34 8.85 -8.47 14.05
N ASN A 35 8.69 -9.45 13.16
CA ASN A 35 8.45 -9.19 11.73
C ASN A 35 6.96 -9.08 11.40
N THR A 36 6.09 -9.14 12.36
CA THR A 36 4.64 -9.11 12.20
C THR A 36 3.96 -8.22 13.23
N ARG A 37 2.79 -7.72 12.88
CA ARG A 37 1.81 -7.07 13.76
C ARG A 37 0.45 -7.75 13.67
N THR A 38 0.43 -8.92 13.03
CA THR A 38 -0.77 -9.76 12.94
C THR A 38 -0.98 -10.54 14.21
N LEU A 39 0.10 -11.00 14.85
CA LEU A 39 0.06 -11.76 16.09
C LEU A 39 0.56 -10.94 17.27
N ASP A 40 -0.11 -11.10 18.42
CA ASP A 40 0.28 -10.52 19.70
C ASP A 40 0.18 -11.59 20.78
N ILE A 41 1.31 -11.88 21.45
CA ILE A 41 1.36 -12.84 22.56
C ILE A 41 0.94 -12.08 23.82
N VAL A 42 -0.30 -12.29 24.26
CA VAL A 42 -0.89 -11.55 25.40
C VAL A 42 -0.68 -12.25 26.75
N LYS A 43 -0.41 -13.56 26.76
CA LYS A 43 -0.13 -14.28 28.00
C LYS A 43 0.73 -15.52 27.71
N VAL A 44 1.64 -15.81 28.61
CA VAL A 44 2.45 -17.05 28.62
C VAL A 44 2.23 -17.77 29.95
N GLU A 45 1.80 -19.04 29.88
CA GLU A 45 1.69 -19.92 31.03
C GLU A 45 2.82 -20.94 30.97
N LEU A 46 3.54 -21.08 32.07
CA LEU A 46 4.67 -22.00 32.22
C LEU A 46 4.34 -23.03 33.30
N SER A 47 4.53 -24.31 32.98
CA SER A 47 4.39 -25.42 33.91
C SER A 47 5.49 -26.46 33.66
N ASP A 48 5.58 -27.45 34.51
CA ASP A 48 6.54 -28.56 34.33
C ASP A 48 6.11 -29.49 33.15
N THR A 49 4.91 -29.36 32.63
CA THR A 49 4.37 -30.20 31.55
C THR A 49 4.25 -29.49 30.20
N ALA A 50 4.08 -28.17 30.20
CA ALA A 50 3.87 -27.41 28.97
C ALA A 50 4.23 -25.92 29.12
N THR A 51 4.51 -25.29 28.00
CA THR A 51 4.49 -23.82 27.81
C THR A 51 3.29 -23.50 26.91
N VAL A 52 2.42 -22.60 27.37
CA VAL A 52 1.18 -22.24 26.67
C VAL A 52 1.19 -20.77 26.32
N LEU A 53 1.02 -20.46 25.05
CA LEU A 53 0.91 -19.09 24.54
C LEU A 53 -0.55 -18.77 24.25
N HIS A 54 -1.06 -17.67 24.83
CA HIS A 54 -2.32 -17.08 24.44
C HIS A 54 -2.01 -15.97 23.43
N VAL A 55 -2.57 -16.10 22.24
CA VAL A 55 -2.25 -15.23 21.10
C VAL A 55 -3.52 -14.57 20.60
N ASN A 56 -3.46 -13.23 20.43
CA ASN A 56 -4.46 -12.49 19.69
C ASN A 56 -3.98 -12.30 18.26
N ALA A 57 -4.88 -12.51 17.30
CA ALA A 57 -4.64 -12.24 15.89
C ALA A 57 -5.46 -11.07 15.40
N TYR A 58 -4.84 -10.21 14.60
CA TYR A 58 -5.43 -9.02 14.00
C TYR A 58 -5.14 -9.02 12.51
N TYR A 59 -6.17 -9.24 11.67
CA TYR A 59 -6.01 -9.22 10.24
C TYR A 59 -7.30 -8.73 9.55
N ARG A 60 -7.23 -8.52 8.24
CA ARG A 60 -8.37 -8.01 7.45
C ARG A 60 -9.57 -8.95 7.57
N PRO A 61 -10.80 -8.43 7.82
CA PRO A 61 -12.00 -9.26 7.80
C PRO A 61 -12.12 -10.07 6.51
N LYS A 62 -12.59 -11.30 6.59
CA LYS A 62 -12.77 -12.22 5.45
C LYS A 62 -11.48 -12.59 4.69
N ASN A 63 -10.31 -12.25 5.22
CA ASN A 63 -9.03 -12.79 4.80
C ASN A 63 -8.61 -13.89 5.78
N TRP A 64 -7.53 -14.58 5.50
CA TRP A 64 -7.08 -15.73 6.27
C TRP A 64 -5.66 -15.53 6.81
N ILE A 65 -5.36 -16.26 7.87
CA ILE A 65 -4.02 -16.49 8.38
C ILE A 65 -3.80 -18.00 8.48
N VAL A 66 -2.54 -18.42 8.58
CA VAL A 66 -2.15 -19.81 8.86
C VAL A 66 -1.18 -19.78 10.03
N ILE A 67 -1.19 -20.78 10.87
CA ILE A 67 -0.12 -21.11 11.80
C ILE A 67 0.42 -22.47 11.38
N SER A 68 1.71 -22.56 11.12
CA SER A 68 2.34 -23.81 10.69
C SER A 68 2.45 -24.80 11.84
N SER A 69 2.28 -26.10 11.56
CA SER A 69 2.61 -27.18 12.49
C SER A 69 4.12 -27.23 12.81
N ASP A 70 4.97 -26.62 11.95
CA ASP A 70 6.41 -26.48 12.17
C ASP A 70 6.77 -25.34 13.15
N SER A 71 5.77 -24.67 13.75
CA SER A 71 5.99 -23.60 14.73
C SER A 71 6.80 -24.09 15.93
N TYR A 72 7.70 -23.24 16.42
CA TYR A 72 8.54 -23.58 17.57
C TYR A 72 8.87 -22.39 18.45
N LEU A 73 9.20 -22.69 19.72
CA LEU A 73 9.88 -21.75 20.60
C LEU A 73 11.39 -22.01 20.53
N GLN A 74 12.16 -20.93 20.38
CA GLN A 74 13.61 -20.99 20.31
C GLN A 74 14.21 -20.36 21.57
N ILE A 75 15.07 -21.12 22.25
CA ILE A 75 16.06 -20.59 23.21
C ILE A 75 17.45 -20.91 22.66
N PRO A 76 18.56 -20.32 23.21
CA PRO A 76 19.89 -20.67 22.75
C PRO A 76 20.11 -22.19 22.65
N ALA A 77 20.50 -22.66 21.47
CA ALA A 77 20.81 -24.05 21.13
C ALA A 77 19.64 -25.06 21.19
N ARG A 78 18.36 -24.66 21.40
CA ARG A 78 17.25 -25.62 21.45
C ARG A 78 15.92 -25.07 20.90
N LYS A 79 15.25 -25.90 20.08
CA LYS A 79 13.89 -25.68 19.59
C LYS A 79 12.90 -26.53 20.37
N PHE A 80 11.71 -25.98 20.62
CA PHE A 80 10.57 -26.66 21.24
C PHE A 80 9.41 -26.59 20.26
N MET A 81 9.13 -27.69 19.57
CA MET A 81 8.14 -27.74 18.49
C MET A 81 6.72 -27.64 19.03
N LEU A 82 5.81 -27.10 18.26
CA LEU A 82 4.38 -27.04 18.55
C LEU A 82 3.83 -28.44 18.82
N THR A 83 3.09 -28.63 19.92
CA THR A 83 2.47 -29.90 20.30
C THR A 83 0.95 -29.88 20.19
N GLY A 84 0.34 -28.71 20.08
CA GLY A 84 -1.11 -28.57 19.94
C GLY A 84 -1.53 -27.11 19.84
N ALA A 85 -2.75 -26.91 19.36
CA ALA A 85 -3.38 -25.60 19.26
C ALA A 85 -4.88 -25.70 19.60
N GLU A 86 -5.44 -24.62 20.15
CA GLU A 86 -6.87 -24.49 20.43
C GLU A 86 -7.37 -23.18 19.82
N GLY A 87 -8.51 -23.22 19.13
CA GLY A 87 -9.09 -22.06 18.45
C GLY A 87 -8.53 -21.79 17.05
N ILE A 88 -7.47 -22.52 16.64
CA ILE A 88 -6.90 -22.53 15.29
C ILE A 88 -6.40 -23.93 14.96
N THR A 89 -6.54 -24.36 13.70
CA THR A 89 -6.00 -25.63 13.22
C THR A 89 -4.71 -25.37 12.46
N PRO A 90 -3.55 -25.88 12.90
CA PRO A 90 -2.30 -25.74 12.18
C PRO A 90 -2.41 -26.23 10.72
N ASP A 91 -1.63 -25.60 9.83
CA ASP A 91 -1.57 -25.86 8.38
C ASP A 91 -2.91 -25.66 7.64
N SER A 92 -3.89 -25.02 8.28
CA SER A 92 -5.20 -24.77 7.69
C SER A 92 -5.50 -23.29 7.62
N LEU A 93 -6.25 -22.87 6.59
CA LEU A 93 -6.69 -21.49 6.43
C LEU A 93 -7.65 -21.11 7.56
N PHE A 94 -7.26 -20.23 8.44
CA PHE A 94 -8.12 -19.64 9.46
C PHE A 94 -8.70 -18.32 8.93
N TRP A 95 -9.99 -18.34 8.57
CA TRP A 95 -10.67 -17.17 8.04
C TRP A 95 -11.05 -16.21 9.15
N MET A 96 -10.53 -14.99 9.06
CA MET A 96 -10.77 -13.94 10.04
C MET A 96 -12.26 -13.55 10.09
N PRO A 97 -12.83 -13.40 11.29
CA PRO A 97 -14.20 -12.95 11.47
C PRO A 97 -14.40 -11.50 11.00
N LYS A 98 -15.66 -11.04 10.92
CA LYS A 98 -16.00 -9.67 10.54
C LYS A 98 -15.35 -8.60 11.41
N SER A 99 -15.01 -8.91 12.66
CA SER A 99 -14.30 -8.02 13.58
C SER A 99 -12.84 -7.79 13.19
N GLY A 100 -12.25 -8.66 12.36
CA GLY A 100 -10.82 -8.67 12.08
C GLY A 100 -9.96 -9.06 13.29
N ARG A 101 -10.56 -9.64 14.35
CA ARG A 101 -9.88 -10.06 15.59
C ARG A 101 -10.25 -11.51 15.91
N ALA A 102 -9.25 -12.29 16.34
CA ALA A 102 -9.42 -13.65 16.80
C ALA A 102 -8.45 -13.93 17.95
N SER A 103 -8.70 -14.96 18.74
CA SER A 103 -7.80 -15.40 19.80
C SER A 103 -7.68 -16.92 19.73
N PHE A 104 -6.49 -17.43 19.98
CA PHE A 104 -6.21 -18.87 20.01
C PHE A 104 -5.06 -19.17 20.98
N VAL A 105 -4.86 -20.44 21.25
CA VAL A 105 -3.84 -20.94 22.17
C VAL A 105 -2.90 -21.89 21.44
N LEU A 106 -1.60 -21.72 21.67
CA LEU A 106 -0.56 -22.61 21.16
C LEU A 106 0.15 -23.30 22.32
N ARG A 107 0.36 -24.62 22.23
CA ARG A 107 1.00 -25.45 23.25
C ARG A 107 2.33 -25.99 22.77
N PHE A 108 3.32 -25.87 23.63
CA PHE A 108 4.69 -26.34 23.41
C PHE A 108 5.16 -27.19 24.58
N PRO A 109 6.24 -27.98 24.43
CA PRO A 109 6.90 -28.64 25.56
C PRO A 109 7.32 -27.63 26.62
N PRO A 110 7.52 -28.04 27.88
CA PRO A 110 7.94 -27.15 28.95
C PRO A 110 9.29 -26.54 28.66
N LEU A 111 9.40 -25.22 28.79
CA LEU A 111 10.69 -24.52 28.77
C LEU A 111 11.47 -24.83 30.06
N PRO A 112 12.81 -24.91 30.00
CA PRO A 112 13.65 -25.11 31.19
C PRO A 112 13.36 -24.08 32.27
N ARG A 113 13.34 -24.49 33.54
CA ARG A 113 13.18 -23.59 34.68
C ARG A 113 14.30 -22.53 34.65
N GLY A 114 13.92 -21.27 34.84
CA GLY A 114 14.87 -20.14 34.80
C GLY A 114 15.09 -19.54 33.40
N THR A 115 14.40 -20.03 32.35
CA THR A 115 14.38 -19.37 31.04
C THR A 115 13.89 -17.93 31.22
N LYS A 116 14.69 -16.97 30.72
CA LYS A 116 14.39 -15.53 30.85
C LYS A 116 13.61 -14.99 29.67
N SER A 117 13.81 -15.55 28.48
CA SER A 117 13.14 -15.17 27.24
C SER A 117 13.20 -16.31 26.22
N PHE A 118 12.34 -16.25 25.22
CA PHE A 118 12.35 -17.13 24.07
C PHE A 118 11.93 -16.37 22.82
N ASP A 119 12.21 -16.94 21.64
CA ASP A 119 11.68 -16.48 20.36
C ASP A 119 10.54 -17.42 19.92
N PHE A 120 9.45 -16.86 19.39
CA PHE A 120 8.40 -17.62 18.70
C PHE A 120 8.63 -17.52 17.20
N ILE A 121 8.82 -18.64 16.53
CA ILE A 121 9.05 -18.76 15.10
C ILE A 121 7.99 -19.70 14.53
N GLU A 122 7.15 -19.18 13.63
CA GLU A 122 6.13 -19.98 12.98
C GLU A 122 6.75 -21.02 12.04
N SER A 123 7.72 -20.63 11.24
CA SER A 123 8.54 -21.49 10.39
C SER A 123 9.75 -20.70 9.88
N ASP A 124 10.69 -21.39 9.22
CA ASP A 124 11.91 -20.77 8.68
C ASP A 124 11.69 -20.02 7.35
N CYS A 125 10.44 -19.90 6.86
CA CYS A 125 10.13 -19.15 5.65
C CYS A 125 10.28 -17.63 5.83
N ASP A 126 10.45 -16.89 4.72
CA ASP A 126 10.67 -15.44 4.75
C ASP A 126 9.44 -14.67 5.25
N ASP A 127 8.22 -15.13 4.91
CA ASP A 127 6.95 -14.47 5.23
C ASP A 127 6.24 -15.06 6.46
N CYS A 128 6.87 -16.04 7.15
CA CYS A 128 6.35 -16.63 8.36
C CYS A 128 6.45 -15.67 9.55
N PHE A 129 5.50 -15.78 10.48
CA PHE A 129 5.47 -14.96 11.69
C PHE A 129 6.64 -15.26 12.61
N LYS A 130 7.36 -14.23 13.03
CA LYS A 130 8.52 -14.33 13.94
C LYS A 130 8.45 -13.24 14.99
N ILE A 131 8.43 -13.64 16.27
CA ILE A 131 8.42 -12.74 17.43
C ILE A 131 9.62 -13.11 18.31
N TYR A 132 10.52 -12.15 18.50
CA TYR A 132 11.80 -12.37 19.16
C TYR A 132 11.85 -11.77 20.55
N GLY A 133 12.54 -12.46 21.46
CA GLY A 133 12.82 -11.99 22.80
C GLY A 133 11.57 -11.77 23.64
N VAL A 134 10.64 -12.73 23.65
CA VAL A 134 9.46 -12.71 24.52
C VAL A 134 9.94 -12.81 25.98
N ASP A 135 9.81 -11.72 26.74
CA ASP A 135 10.33 -11.64 28.11
C ASP A 135 9.48 -12.43 29.10
N LEU A 136 10.13 -13.36 29.79
CA LEU A 136 9.52 -14.14 30.86
C LEU A 136 9.84 -13.57 32.24
N THR A 137 10.69 -12.55 32.37
CA THR A 137 11.07 -12.05 33.70
C THR A 137 10.01 -11.13 34.28
N GLY A 138 9.23 -10.45 33.45
CA GLY A 138 8.31 -9.38 33.83
C GLY A 138 9.01 -8.16 34.45
N LYS A 139 10.33 -8.07 34.30
CA LYS A 139 11.18 -7.03 34.89
C LYS A 139 11.89 -6.17 33.86
N THR A 140 11.78 -6.54 32.57
CA THR A 140 12.40 -5.76 31.48
C THR A 140 11.67 -4.43 31.36
N GLU A 141 12.40 -3.33 31.54
CA GLU A 141 11.86 -1.99 31.31
C GLU A 141 11.84 -1.69 29.81
N TYR A 142 10.82 -0.98 29.38
CA TYR A 142 10.72 -0.50 28.02
C TYR A 142 11.64 0.72 27.87
N PRO A 143 12.71 0.66 27.04
CA PRO A 143 13.67 1.75 26.97
C PRO A 143 13.04 3.01 26.37
N GLU A 144 13.44 4.18 26.85
CA GLU A 144 12.99 5.48 26.34
C GLU A 144 13.33 5.67 24.86
N TYR A 145 14.52 5.21 24.45
CA TYR A 145 14.96 5.20 23.05
C TYR A 145 15.36 3.78 22.63
N PRO A 146 15.19 3.43 21.35
CA PRO A 146 15.61 2.11 20.88
C PRO A 146 17.11 1.94 20.95
N GLU A 147 17.55 0.72 21.21
CA GLU A 147 18.97 0.37 21.14
C GLU A 147 19.50 0.60 19.71
N GLY A 148 20.72 1.12 19.59
CA GLY A 148 21.34 1.43 18.30
C GLY A 148 20.98 2.81 17.73
N LEU A 149 20.01 3.54 18.31
CA LEU A 149 19.74 4.91 17.85
C LEU A 149 20.92 5.83 18.18
N PRO A 150 21.43 6.63 17.22
CA PRO A 150 22.49 7.61 17.46
C PRO A 150 22.13 8.62 18.56
N LYS A 151 23.11 9.03 19.34
CA LYS A 151 22.92 9.92 20.51
C LYS A 151 22.33 11.28 20.11
N GLU A 152 22.69 11.79 18.95
CA GLU A 152 22.21 13.06 18.38
C GLU A 152 20.72 13.05 18.10
N LEU A 153 20.12 11.88 17.81
CA LEU A 153 18.70 11.69 17.59
C LEU A 153 17.89 11.36 18.86
N ARG A 154 18.58 11.18 20.02
CA ARG A 154 17.93 10.95 21.32
C ARG A 154 17.51 12.26 22.01
N LYS A 155 17.31 13.31 21.25
CA LYS A 155 16.87 14.61 21.76
C LYS A 155 15.48 14.90 21.22
N ALA A 156 14.68 15.63 21.99
CA ALA A 156 13.42 16.15 21.49
C ALA A 156 13.68 16.95 20.20
N PRO A 157 12.97 16.67 19.11
CA PRO A 157 13.11 17.43 17.88
C PRO A 157 12.79 18.91 18.12
N LYS A 158 13.51 19.81 17.42
CA LYS A 158 13.22 21.23 17.50
C LYS A 158 11.87 21.53 16.88
N ASP A 159 10.97 22.11 17.63
CA ASP A 159 9.71 22.63 17.11
C ASP A 159 9.92 23.93 16.33
N GLY A 160 9.01 24.24 15.43
CA GLY A 160 9.04 25.43 14.58
C GLY A 160 8.01 25.35 13.46
N PRO A 161 8.15 26.16 12.42
CA PRO A 161 7.31 26.04 11.22
C PRO A 161 7.64 24.78 10.43
N VAL A 162 6.68 24.26 9.69
CA VAL A 162 6.93 23.23 8.67
C VAL A 162 7.96 23.79 7.67
N PRO A 163 9.05 23.05 7.37
CA PRO A 163 10.01 23.51 6.38
C PRO A 163 9.37 23.70 4.99
N ASP A 164 9.91 24.62 4.20
CA ASP A 164 9.47 24.83 2.84
C ASP A 164 9.77 23.62 1.94
N PRO A 165 8.93 23.32 0.94
CA PRO A 165 9.26 22.32 -0.06
C PRO A 165 10.45 22.77 -0.91
N ILE A 166 11.39 21.86 -1.17
CA ILE A 166 12.52 22.09 -2.06
C ILE A 166 12.14 21.62 -3.46
N LEU A 167 12.12 22.54 -4.41
CA LEU A 167 11.85 22.27 -5.82
C LEU A 167 13.17 22.24 -6.59
N ALA A 168 13.82 21.08 -6.62
CA ALA A 168 15.08 20.82 -7.32
C ALA A 168 15.13 19.38 -7.81
N VAL A 169 16.03 19.08 -8.73
CA VAL A 169 16.35 17.72 -9.19
C VAL A 169 17.66 17.29 -8.52
N GLY A 170 17.72 16.08 -8.01
CA GLY A 170 18.94 15.57 -7.41
C GLY A 170 18.90 14.06 -7.11
N GLU A 171 20.09 13.45 -7.10
CA GLU A 171 20.22 12.05 -6.71
C GLU A 171 20.18 11.95 -5.17
N THR A 172 19.20 11.24 -4.65
CA THR A 172 18.96 11.06 -3.22
C THR A 172 19.35 9.65 -2.79
N THR A 173 20.03 9.57 -1.65
CA THR A 173 20.35 8.29 -1.00
C THR A 173 19.61 8.21 0.34
N VAL A 174 18.88 7.13 0.54
CA VAL A 174 18.17 6.83 1.79
C VAL A 174 18.74 5.55 2.38
N ASN A 175 19.41 5.65 3.51
CA ASN A 175 19.89 4.50 4.29
C ASN A 175 18.87 4.19 5.38
N ILE A 176 18.33 3.00 5.37
CA ILE A 176 17.37 2.52 6.36
C ILE A 176 18.10 1.62 7.35
N HIS A 177 18.13 2.01 8.60
CA HIS A 177 18.67 1.24 9.71
C HIS A 177 17.50 0.61 10.48
N LEU A 178 17.36 -0.69 10.41
CA LEU A 178 16.30 -1.46 11.08
C LEU A 178 16.75 -1.80 12.51
N LEU A 179 16.37 -0.98 13.47
CA LEU A 179 16.73 -1.19 14.87
C LEU A 179 15.98 -2.41 15.44
N GLY A 180 16.73 -3.34 16.01
CA GLY A 180 16.20 -4.62 16.48
C GLY A 180 16.08 -5.68 15.38
N PHE A 181 16.66 -5.45 14.20
CA PHE A 181 16.71 -6.46 13.14
C PHE A 181 17.43 -7.72 13.60
N ARG A 182 16.91 -8.84 13.16
CA ARG A 182 17.52 -10.17 13.35
C ARG A 182 17.62 -10.87 12.01
N GLU A 183 18.74 -11.47 11.73
CA GLU A 183 18.93 -12.27 10.52
C GLU A 183 17.82 -13.33 10.38
N GLY A 184 17.27 -13.47 9.18
CA GLY A 184 16.13 -14.35 8.90
C GLY A 184 14.75 -13.75 9.21
N MET A 185 14.64 -12.49 9.63
CA MET A 185 13.34 -11.82 9.75
C MET A 185 12.69 -11.60 8.38
N PHE A 186 13.42 -10.96 7.48
CA PHE A 186 13.07 -10.72 6.07
C PHE A 186 14.33 -10.30 5.30
N ARG A 187 14.34 -10.54 3.97
CA ARG A 187 15.52 -10.32 3.14
C ARG A 187 15.54 -8.96 2.47
N GLU A 188 14.38 -8.40 2.20
CA GLU A 188 14.21 -7.16 1.46
C GLU A 188 13.16 -6.26 2.10
N ILE A 189 13.24 -4.96 1.82
CA ILE A 189 12.26 -3.96 2.21
C ILE A 189 11.99 -3.03 1.03
N SER A 190 10.75 -2.55 0.93
CA SER A 190 10.34 -1.61 -0.12
C SER A 190 10.22 -0.20 0.43
N LEU A 191 10.74 0.76 -0.32
CA LEU A 191 10.56 2.19 -0.10
C LEU A 191 9.57 2.72 -1.15
N TYR A 192 8.46 3.28 -0.69
CA TYR A 192 7.48 3.96 -1.53
C TYR A 192 7.68 5.46 -1.42
N VAL A 193 7.89 6.13 -2.55
CA VAL A 193 8.15 7.56 -2.63
C VAL A 193 7.01 8.23 -3.38
N ASN A 194 6.35 9.19 -2.74
CA ASN A 194 5.25 9.97 -3.29
C ASN A 194 5.77 11.35 -3.69
N SER A 195 5.84 11.60 -4.97
CA SER A 195 6.34 12.85 -5.53
C SER A 195 5.21 13.70 -6.08
N LEU A 196 5.40 15.03 -6.05
CA LEU A 196 4.46 15.99 -6.63
C LEU A 196 4.29 15.80 -8.15
N LEU A 197 5.32 15.39 -8.87
CA LEU A 197 5.32 15.33 -10.33
C LEU A 197 5.04 13.95 -10.91
N ASN A 198 5.68 12.91 -10.40
CA ASN A 198 5.66 11.59 -11.02
C ASN A 198 4.94 10.52 -10.17
N GLY A 199 4.06 10.96 -9.28
CA GLY A 199 3.22 10.08 -8.48
C GLY A 199 3.99 9.20 -7.50
N GLN A 200 3.50 8.00 -7.25
CA GLN A 200 4.16 7.03 -6.38
C GLN A 200 5.11 6.13 -7.17
N LYS A 201 6.34 6.01 -6.69
CA LYS A 201 7.33 5.03 -7.15
C LYS A 201 7.70 4.09 -6.01
N SER A 202 8.01 2.84 -6.34
CA SER A 202 8.53 1.86 -5.38
C SER A 202 9.95 1.45 -5.74
N TYR A 203 10.75 1.28 -4.72
CA TYR A 203 12.13 0.82 -4.80
C TYR A 203 12.30 -0.32 -3.80
N ASP A 204 12.95 -1.39 -4.20
CA ASP A 204 13.24 -2.54 -3.35
C ASP A 204 14.74 -2.59 -3.07
N SER A 205 15.12 -2.97 -1.86
CA SER A 205 16.51 -3.16 -1.46
C SER A 205 16.65 -4.38 -0.58
N GLU A 206 17.70 -5.17 -0.84
CA GLU A 206 18.12 -6.22 0.08
C GLU A 206 18.63 -5.60 1.38
N ILE A 207 18.43 -6.32 2.48
CA ILE A 207 18.86 -5.92 3.81
C ILE A 207 20.15 -6.65 4.14
N THR A 208 21.17 -5.90 4.53
CA THR A 208 22.45 -6.45 4.99
C THR A 208 22.31 -7.20 6.32
N SER A 209 23.29 -8.00 6.72
CA SER A 209 23.28 -8.77 7.97
C SER A 209 23.17 -7.91 9.24
N ASP A 210 23.58 -6.65 9.16
CA ASP A 210 23.48 -5.64 10.22
C ASP A 210 22.19 -4.82 10.18
N GLY A 211 21.24 -5.19 9.31
CA GLY A 211 19.92 -4.59 9.25
C GLY A 211 19.85 -3.27 8.50
N VAL A 212 20.73 -3.05 7.52
CA VAL A 212 20.75 -1.83 6.71
C VAL A 212 20.27 -2.12 5.30
N ALA A 213 19.37 -1.26 4.77
CA ALA A 213 18.97 -1.23 3.38
C ALA A 213 19.24 0.15 2.77
N THR A 214 19.82 0.21 1.58
CA THR A 214 20.18 1.47 0.92
C THR A 214 19.40 1.61 -0.39
N PHE A 215 18.77 2.78 -0.54
CA PHE A 215 18.03 3.16 -1.75
C PHE A 215 18.71 4.38 -2.36
N LYS A 216 18.92 4.33 -3.68
CA LYS A 216 19.52 5.41 -4.44
C LYS A 216 18.69 5.67 -5.69
N PHE A 217 18.19 6.90 -5.82
CA PHE A 217 17.32 7.28 -6.92
C PHE A 217 17.38 8.78 -7.21
N GLU A 218 17.05 9.12 -8.43
CA GLU A 218 16.85 10.51 -8.82
C GLU A 218 15.48 11.01 -8.33
N GLN A 219 15.48 12.13 -7.62
CA GLN A 219 14.31 12.73 -6.99
C GLN A 219 13.99 14.07 -7.61
N TYR A 220 12.69 14.32 -7.79
CA TYR A 220 12.13 15.51 -8.44
C TYR A 220 11.29 16.29 -7.43
N GLY A 221 11.92 17.21 -6.71
CA GLY A 221 11.33 17.99 -5.63
C GLY A 221 11.17 17.21 -4.33
N THR A 222 10.75 17.90 -3.27
CA THR A 222 10.40 17.27 -2.00
C THR A 222 9.37 16.17 -2.21
N ALA A 223 9.60 15.03 -1.59
CA ALA A 223 8.70 13.90 -1.63
C ALA A 223 8.41 13.38 -0.22
N SER A 224 7.25 12.78 -0.03
CA SER A 224 7.00 11.95 1.15
C SER A 224 7.26 10.49 0.82
N ALA A 225 7.79 9.74 1.79
CA ALA A 225 8.10 8.34 1.63
C ALA A 225 7.57 7.52 2.79
N PHE A 226 7.38 6.23 2.57
CA PHE A 226 7.13 5.27 3.64
C PHE A 226 7.77 3.93 3.31
N LEU A 227 8.12 3.21 4.36
CA LEU A 227 8.67 1.86 4.26
C LEU A 227 7.57 0.83 4.40
N ALA A 228 7.64 -0.22 3.61
CA ALA A 228 6.74 -1.35 3.75
C ALA A 228 7.47 -2.68 3.56
N ARG A 229 7.08 -3.64 4.37
CA ARG A 229 7.31 -5.06 4.19
C ARG A 229 5.97 -5.77 4.42
N ILE A 230 5.76 -6.96 3.86
CA ILE A 230 4.48 -7.68 3.97
C ILE A 230 3.95 -7.62 5.40
N GLY A 231 2.79 -6.97 5.57
CA GLY A 231 2.13 -6.81 6.85
C GLY A 231 2.66 -5.70 7.76
N ILE A 232 3.77 -5.03 7.47
CA ILE A 232 4.34 -3.94 8.28
C ILE A 232 4.49 -2.70 7.41
N VAL A 233 3.93 -1.57 7.86
CA VAL A 233 4.18 -0.24 7.31
C VAL A 233 4.86 0.58 8.40
N PHE A 234 6.05 1.05 8.12
CA PHE A 234 6.77 1.96 9.00
C PHE A 234 6.44 3.38 8.56
N GLY A 235 6.04 4.24 9.43
CA GLY A 235 5.80 5.66 9.34
C GLY A 235 5.96 6.34 7.96
N GLN A 236 5.47 7.53 7.86
CA GLN A 236 5.70 8.40 6.71
C GLN A 236 6.80 9.40 7.07
N PHE A 237 7.65 9.75 6.10
CA PHE A 237 8.71 10.74 6.29
C PHE A 237 8.95 11.53 5.00
N TRP A 238 9.45 12.75 5.12
CA TRP A 238 9.78 13.62 3.99
C TRP A 238 11.27 13.55 3.68
N ILE A 239 11.59 13.63 2.40
CA ILE A 239 12.95 13.61 1.87
C ILE A 239 13.17 14.78 0.91
N ALA A 240 14.34 15.40 1.00
CA ALA A 240 14.75 16.45 0.08
C ALA A 240 15.57 15.87 -1.09
N PRO A 241 15.49 16.45 -2.29
CA PRO A 241 16.31 16.01 -3.42
C PRO A 241 17.80 16.32 -3.19
N GLY A 242 18.66 15.39 -3.61
CA GLY A 242 20.12 15.57 -3.55
C GLY A 242 20.76 15.28 -2.20
N GLU A 243 20.01 14.80 -1.19
CA GLU A 243 20.53 14.49 0.13
C GLU A 243 20.88 13.01 0.29
N THR A 244 21.83 12.75 1.19
CA THR A 244 21.99 11.43 1.81
C THR A 244 21.41 11.53 3.22
N ILE A 245 20.40 10.71 3.50
CA ILE A 245 19.73 10.67 4.80
C ILE A 245 19.80 9.27 5.41
N ASP A 246 19.88 9.24 6.74
CA ASP A 246 19.75 8.02 7.53
C ASP A 246 18.36 8.02 8.20
N VAL A 247 17.64 6.92 8.05
CA VAL A 247 16.33 6.68 8.66
C VAL A 247 16.43 5.47 9.56
N TYR A 248 16.11 5.63 10.82
CA TYR A 248 16.15 4.59 11.84
C TYR A 248 14.72 4.14 12.13
N ALA A 249 14.38 2.92 11.72
CA ALA A 249 13.08 2.32 11.94
C ALA A 249 13.13 1.35 13.13
N ASP A 250 12.40 1.67 14.19
CA ASP A 250 12.31 0.85 15.40
C ASP A 250 11.32 -0.30 15.20
N LEU A 251 11.84 -1.51 14.97
CA LEU A 251 11.01 -2.70 14.73
C LEU A 251 10.19 -3.10 15.95
N GLN A 252 10.66 -2.82 17.16
CA GLN A 252 9.92 -3.10 18.39
C GLN A 252 8.65 -2.22 18.47
N GLU A 253 8.80 -0.93 18.21
CA GLU A 253 7.67 0.01 18.24
C GLU A 253 6.74 -0.17 17.03
N ALA A 254 7.31 -0.37 15.85
CA ALA A 254 6.53 -0.61 14.62
C ALA A 254 5.65 -1.87 14.72
N GLY A 255 6.13 -2.92 15.36
CA GLY A 255 5.37 -4.14 15.63
C GLY A 255 4.16 -3.90 16.55
N LYS A 256 4.27 -2.97 17.50
CA LYS A 256 3.23 -2.65 18.50
C LYS A 256 2.25 -1.56 18.05
N ALA A 257 2.69 -0.62 17.25
CA ALA A 257 1.95 0.62 16.95
C ALA A 257 0.52 0.40 16.46
N ILE A 258 0.21 -0.70 15.76
CA ILE A 258 -1.15 -0.98 15.28
C ILE A 258 -2.03 -1.56 16.38
N VAL A 259 -1.49 -2.45 17.21
CA VAL A 259 -2.25 -3.00 18.35
C VAL A 259 -2.59 -1.87 19.31
N GLN A 260 -1.62 -1.01 19.61
CA GLN A 260 -1.82 0.16 20.47
C GLN A 260 -2.86 1.13 19.89
N ARG A 261 -2.77 1.48 18.60
CA ARG A 261 -3.77 2.35 17.94
C ARG A 261 -5.17 1.74 17.97
N ARG A 262 -5.30 0.42 17.80
CA ARG A 262 -6.60 -0.26 17.89
C ARG A 262 -7.20 -0.25 19.29
N ASN A 263 -6.35 -0.24 20.31
CA ASN A 263 -6.74 -0.19 21.71
C ASN A 263 -6.83 1.24 22.27
N ASN A 264 -6.63 2.26 21.42
CA ASN A 264 -6.49 3.67 21.81
C ASN A 264 -5.31 3.91 22.79
N GLU A 265 -4.30 3.08 22.74
CA GLU A 265 -3.07 3.26 23.49
C GLU A 265 -2.09 4.12 22.68
N GLN A 266 -1.33 4.97 23.38
CA GLN A 266 -0.33 5.81 22.73
C GLN A 266 0.98 5.03 22.52
N PRO A 267 1.68 5.23 21.37
CA PRO A 267 3.05 4.76 21.22
C PRO A 267 3.92 5.31 22.35
N LYS A 268 4.76 4.47 22.94
CA LYS A 268 5.66 4.89 24.02
C LYS A 268 6.80 5.77 23.51
N ARG A 269 7.13 5.66 22.21
CA ARG A 269 8.15 6.42 21.51
C ARG A 269 7.88 6.43 20.00
N ALA A 270 8.61 7.26 19.26
CA ALA A 270 8.50 7.29 17.81
C ALA A 270 9.01 5.98 17.19
N PRO A 271 8.28 5.37 16.24
CA PRO A 271 8.75 4.19 15.52
C PRO A 271 9.78 4.52 14.43
N LEU A 272 10.03 5.81 14.16
CA LEU A 272 10.92 6.27 13.11
C LEU A 272 11.62 7.57 13.51
N TYR A 273 12.92 7.63 13.24
CA TYR A 273 13.79 8.80 13.42
C TYR A 273 14.55 9.03 12.12
N SER A 274 14.91 10.27 11.78
CA SER A 274 15.74 10.52 10.60
C SER A 274 16.66 11.72 10.76
N THR A 275 17.75 11.70 9.98
CA THR A 275 18.59 12.86 9.68
C THR A 275 18.04 13.66 8.51
N GLY A 276 18.77 14.64 8.02
CA GLY A 276 18.47 15.44 6.83
C GLY A 276 17.59 16.66 7.09
N THR A 277 17.27 17.37 6.03
CA THR A 277 16.52 18.65 6.07
C THR A 277 15.19 18.53 6.81
N TYR A 278 14.49 17.42 6.65
CA TYR A 278 13.18 17.18 7.28
C TYR A 278 13.25 16.30 8.53
N GLY A 279 14.43 16.07 9.11
CA GLY A 279 14.63 15.16 10.23
C GLY A 279 13.76 15.48 11.46
N ALA A 280 13.66 16.76 11.84
CA ALA A 280 12.79 17.18 12.95
C ALA A 280 11.29 16.91 12.63
N LEU A 281 10.85 17.28 11.43
CA LEU A 281 9.48 17.02 10.95
C LEU A 281 9.16 15.51 11.00
N ASN A 282 10.05 14.69 10.47
CA ASN A 282 9.88 13.25 10.39
C ASN A 282 9.75 12.60 11.78
N THR A 283 10.59 12.99 12.71
CA THR A 283 10.57 12.46 14.08
C THR A 283 9.33 12.94 14.84
N LEU A 284 8.96 14.22 14.74
CA LEU A 284 7.73 14.76 15.35
C LEU A 284 6.49 14.09 14.78
N PHE A 285 6.40 13.96 13.47
CA PHE A 285 5.25 13.34 12.80
C PHE A 285 5.02 11.90 13.27
N ASN A 286 6.07 11.09 13.34
CA ASN A 286 5.97 9.68 13.75
C ASN A 286 5.80 9.49 15.26
N GLY A 287 6.28 10.42 16.07
CA GLY A 287 6.15 10.40 17.54
C GLY A 287 4.90 11.10 18.08
N SER A 288 4.18 11.84 17.23
CA SER A 288 3.02 12.61 17.66
C SER A 288 1.74 11.76 17.70
N GLU A 289 0.85 12.14 18.61
CA GLU A 289 -0.57 11.80 18.53
C GLU A 289 -1.22 12.51 17.33
N THR A 290 -0.80 12.20 16.12
CA THR A 290 -1.53 12.68 14.95
C THR A 290 -2.87 11.98 14.93
N LYS A 291 -3.87 12.60 15.58
CA LYS A 291 -5.25 12.33 15.26
C LYS A 291 -5.35 12.65 13.77
N THR A 292 -5.56 11.63 12.95
CA THR A 292 -5.85 11.83 11.54
C THR A 292 -7.16 12.60 11.50
N ILE A 293 -7.07 13.93 11.47
CA ILE A 293 -8.21 14.81 11.31
C ILE A 293 -8.46 14.79 9.81
N ALA A 294 -9.43 13.98 9.39
CA ALA A 294 -9.81 13.83 8.01
C ALA A 294 -11.16 14.54 7.78
N LEU A 295 -11.25 15.23 6.66
CA LEU A 295 -12.52 15.67 6.13
C LEU A 295 -13.21 14.43 5.54
N ASP A 296 -14.08 13.79 6.31
CA ASP A 296 -14.81 12.61 5.83
C ASP A 296 -15.87 13.05 4.81
N THR A 297 -15.68 12.66 3.55
CA THR A 297 -16.57 13.00 2.41
C THR A 297 -17.56 11.89 2.07
N HIS A 298 -17.65 10.83 2.88
CA HIS A 298 -18.45 9.64 2.58
C HIS A 298 -19.41 9.23 3.69
N THR A 299 -19.35 9.83 4.86
CA THR A 299 -20.20 9.48 5.99
C THR A 299 -20.93 10.70 6.56
N GLY A 300 -21.98 10.48 7.32
CA GLY A 300 -22.77 11.53 7.97
C GLY A 300 -23.41 12.47 6.94
N GLU A 301 -23.23 13.77 7.16
CA GLU A 301 -23.77 14.83 6.30
C GLU A 301 -23.21 14.77 4.87
N PHE A 302 -21.98 14.27 4.68
CA PHE A 302 -21.38 14.11 3.36
C PHE A 302 -21.94 12.93 2.55
N ALA A 303 -22.70 12.05 3.15
CA ALA A 303 -23.32 10.94 2.43
C ALA A 303 -24.55 11.35 1.60
N ASP A 304 -25.12 12.54 1.81
CA ASP A 304 -26.25 13.03 1.04
C ASP A 304 -25.78 13.62 -0.31
N TYR A 305 -26.24 13.02 -1.38
CA TYR A 305 -25.95 13.47 -2.75
C TYR A 305 -26.94 14.48 -3.31
N ARG A 306 -28.04 14.76 -2.54
CA ARG A 306 -29.17 15.61 -2.99
C ARG A 306 -28.93 17.10 -2.72
N MET A 307 -27.79 17.43 -2.11
CA MET A 307 -27.45 18.81 -1.76
C MET A 307 -27.39 19.71 -2.99
N THR A 308 -27.89 20.92 -2.85
CA THR A 308 -27.57 22.01 -3.76
C THR A 308 -26.10 22.39 -3.66
N ALA A 309 -25.58 23.13 -4.64
CA ALA A 309 -24.20 23.61 -4.64
C ALA A 309 -23.90 24.46 -3.38
N ASP A 310 -24.83 25.32 -2.98
CA ASP A 310 -24.67 26.17 -1.79
C ASP A 310 -24.65 25.35 -0.49
N GLU A 311 -25.55 24.39 -0.34
CA GLU A 311 -25.58 23.49 0.83
C GLU A 311 -24.29 22.68 0.94
N TYR A 312 -23.82 22.12 -0.18
CA TYR A 312 -22.57 21.36 -0.21
C TYR A 312 -21.37 22.23 0.24
N VAL A 313 -21.22 23.43 -0.34
CA VAL A 313 -20.11 24.34 -0.02
C VAL A 313 -20.17 24.82 1.42
N GLN A 314 -21.36 25.15 1.94
CA GLN A 314 -21.55 25.56 3.34
C GLN A 314 -21.21 24.43 4.30
N MET A 315 -21.59 23.20 3.98
CA MET A 315 -21.25 22.01 4.76
C MET A 315 -19.74 21.80 4.82
N VAL A 316 -19.04 21.77 3.65
CA VAL A 316 -17.58 21.60 3.60
C VAL A 316 -16.88 22.72 4.36
N ALA A 317 -17.31 23.99 4.18
CA ALA A 317 -16.73 25.15 4.86
C ALA A 317 -16.92 25.08 6.38
N SER A 318 -18.09 24.68 6.84
CA SER A 318 -18.40 24.52 8.27
C SER A 318 -17.56 23.42 8.90
N LYS A 319 -17.42 22.29 8.21
CA LYS A 319 -16.58 21.17 8.65
C LYS A 319 -15.10 21.55 8.70
N TYR A 320 -14.61 22.25 7.67
CA TYR A 320 -13.24 22.77 7.66
C TYR A 320 -12.98 23.65 8.90
N LYS A 321 -13.83 24.63 9.17
CA LYS A 321 -13.68 25.53 10.32
C LYS A 321 -13.67 24.78 11.65
N LEU A 322 -14.60 23.84 11.83
CA LEU A 322 -14.67 23.00 13.03
C LEU A 322 -13.37 22.21 13.25
N LEU A 323 -12.85 21.60 12.18
CA LEU A 323 -11.63 20.79 12.25
C LEU A 323 -10.39 21.67 12.43
N ALA A 324 -10.30 22.81 11.74
CA ALA A 324 -9.21 23.77 11.90
C ALA A 324 -9.14 24.32 13.35
N ASP A 325 -10.29 24.65 13.95
CA ASP A 325 -10.40 25.05 15.35
C ASP A 325 -9.98 23.91 16.31
N SER A 326 -10.33 22.68 15.99
CA SER A 326 -9.91 21.51 16.77
C SER A 326 -8.40 21.30 16.71
N ILE A 327 -7.79 21.46 15.52
CA ILE A 327 -6.33 21.41 15.33
C ILE A 327 -5.66 22.50 16.15
N ALA A 328 -6.12 23.73 16.06
CA ALA A 328 -5.55 24.87 16.79
C ALA A 328 -5.59 24.70 18.31
N ARG A 329 -6.60 23.99 18.84
CA ARG A 329 -6.77 23.70 20.27
C ARG A 329 -6.19 22.36 20.74
N SER A 330 -5.56 21.60 19.85
CA SER A 330 -5.12 20.22 20.16
C SER A 330 -3.94 20.14 21.14
N GLY A 331 -3.19 21.22 21.33
CA GLY A 331 -1.95 21.23 22.12
C GLY A 331 -0.75 20.56 21.41
N MET A 332 -0.88 20.26 20.12
CA MET A 332 0.25 19.78 19.32
C MET A 332 1.36 20.85 19.21
N SER A 333 2.57 20.40 18.85
CA SER A 333 3.67 21.32 18.52
C SER A 333 3.29 22.24 17.34
N SER A 334 3.97 23.38 17.20
CA SER A 334 3.73 24.33 16.09
C SER A 334 3.83 23.66 14.73
N MET A 335 4.85 22.83 14.54
CA MET A 335 5.10 22.10 13.29
C MET A 335 3.96 21.12 12.99
N MET A 336 3.48 20.36 13.98
CA MET A 336 2.39 19.40 13.80
C MET A 336 1.04 20.08 13.58
N THR A 337 0.82 21.22 14.22
CA THR A 337 -0.37 22.07 14.01
C THR A 337 -0.40 22.57 12.56
N GLU A 338 0.70 23.19 12.07
CA GLU A 338 0.80 23.66 10.69
C GLU A 338 0.64 22.51 9.68
N LEU A 339 1.33 21.37 9.88
CA LEU A 339 1.23 20.21 9.00
C LEU A 339 -0.20 19.65 8.93
N SER A 340 -0.89 19.59 10.07
CA SER A 340 -2.27 19.11 10.13
C SER A 340 -3.23 20.06 9.40
N LEU A 341 -3.01 21.38 9.52
CA LEU A 341 -3.77 22.38 8.76
C LEU A 341 -3.51 22.28 7.26
N LEU A 342 -2.25 22.15 6.82
CA LEU A 342 -1.92 21.94 5.40
C LEU A 342 -2.59 20.67 4.84
N SER A 343 -2.63 19.60 5.62
CA SER A 343 -3.28 18.36 5.22
C SER A 343 -4.81 18.51 5.11
N LEU A 344 -5.44 19.20 6.07
CA LEU A 344 -6.87 19.53 6.03
C LEU A 344 -7.19 20.44 4.83
N GLN A 345 -6.32 21.40 4.52
CA GLN A 345 -6.46 22.28 3.34
C GLN A 345 -6.41 21.49 2.03
N GLN A 346 -5.50 20.50 1.91
CA GLN A 346 -5.44 19.61 0.76
C GLN A 346 -6.73 18.79 0.57
N GLU A 347 -7.28 18.23 1.65
CA GLU A 347 -8.56 17.51 1.60
C GLU A 347 -9.72 18.42 1.24
N THR A 348 -9.76 19.63 1.82
CA THR A 348 -10.80 20.63 1.53
C THR A 348 -10.74 21.08 0.07
N LEU A 349 -9.53 21.35 -0.43
CA LEU A 349 -9.29 21.67 -1.84
C LEU A 349 -9.85 20.57 -2.76
N ASN A 350 -9.56 19.29 -2.43
CA ASN A 350 -10.07 18.16 -3.18
C ASN A 350 -11.60 18.01 -3.08
N ALA A 351 -12.19 18.27 -1.90
CA ALA A 351 -13.64 18.21 -1.73
C ALA A 351 -14.36 19.25 -2.60
N PHE A 352 -13.85 20.49 -2.67
CA PHE A 352 -14.38 21.49 -3.59
C PHE A 352 -14.18 21.10 -5.05
N ALA A 353 -12.95 20.77 -5.42
CA ALA A 353 -12.56 20.54 -6.80
C ALA A 353 -13.26 19.32 -7.42
N ASN A 354 -13.51 18.29 -6.65
CA ASN A 354 -14.13 17.05 -7.09
C ASN A 354 -15.52 16.82 -6.46
N SER A 355 -16.26 17.88 -6.13
CA SER A 355 -17.57 17.82 -5.49
C SER A 355 -18.54 16.88 -6.20
N ARG A 356 -18.63 16.99 -7.54
CA ARG A 356 -19.47 16.11 -8.36
C ARG A 356 -19.09 14.64 -8.21
N PHE A 357 -17.80 14.31 -8.18
CA PHE A 357 -17.32 12.94 -7.98
C PHE A 357 -17.79 12.38 -6.63
N PHE A 358 -17.73 13.18 -5.56
CA PHE A 358 -18.16 12.75 -4.23
C PHE A 358 -19.67 12.56 -4.17
N LEU A 359 -20.44 13.49 -4.72
CA LEU A 359 -21.92 13.36 -4.80
C LEU A 359 -22.32 12.13 -5.62
N GLU A 360 -21.70 11.90 -6.78
CA GLU A 360 -21.96 10.71 -7.59
C GLU A 360 -21.56 9.42 -6.84
N HIS A 361 -20.43 9.40 -6.14
CA HIS A 361 -20.01 8.25 -5.35
C HIS A 361 -21.04 7.91 -4.26
N ASN A 362 -21.56 8.92 -3.55
CA ASN A 362 -22.59 8.73 -2.52
C ASN A 362 -23.91 8.19 -3.13
N TYR A 363 -24.33 8.71 -4.29
CA TYR A 363 -25.46 8.17 -5.03
C TYR A 363 -25.27 6.70 -5.39
N ARG A 364 -24.12 6.36 -5.99
CA ARG A 364 -23.78 4.99 -6.38
C ARG A 364 -23.75 4.05 -5.17
N SER A 365 -23.22 4.50 -4.05
CA SER A 365 -23.19 3.75 -2.80
C SER A 365 -24.61 3.48 -2.26
N GLU A 366 -25.49 4.49 -2.22
CA GLU A 366 -26.87 4.36 -1.75
C GLU A 366 -27.68 3.40 -2.65
N HIS A 367 -27.46 3.45 -3.98
CA HIS A 367 -28.16 2.63 -4.96
C HIS A 367 -27.47 1.30 -5.30
N ASN A 368 -26.36 0.95 -4.61
CA ASN A 368 -25.55 -0.24 -4.90
C ASN A 368 -25.09 -0.34 -6.37
N MET A 369 -24.83 0.80 -7.00
CA MET A 369 -24.38 0.90 -8.40
C MET A 369 -22.86 0.78 -8.51
N TRP A 370 -22.34 -0.46 -8.53
CA TRP A 370 -20.89 -0.71 -8.62
C TRP A 370 -20.40 -0.94 -10.04
N ASP A 371 -21.30 -1.10 -11.02
CA ASP A 371 -20.92 -1.09 -12.43
C ASP A 371 -20.51 0.33 -12.85
N ARG A 372 -19.24 0.49 -13.23
CA ARG A 372 -18.66 1.78 -13.64
C ARG A 372 -19.30 2.32 -14.94
N ASN A 373 -19.86 1.46 -15.77
CA ASN A 373 -20.49 1.83 -17.04
C ASN A 373 -21.96 2.24 -16.85
N ALA A 374 -22.58 1.90 -15.72
CA ALA A 374 -23.92 2.34 -15.39
C ALA A 374 -23.92 3.85 -15.14
N LYS A 375 -24.76 4.57 -15.89
CA LYS A 375 -24.95 6.01 -15.70
C LYS A 375 -25.97 6.27 -14.61
N PRO A 376 -25.66 7.14 -13.62
CA PRO A 376 -26.66 7.60 -12.67
C PRO A 376 -27.83 8.29 -13.38
N ASP A 377 -29.05 8.01 -12.93
CA ASP A 377 -30.24 8.75 -13.34
C ASP A 377 -30.51 9.91 -12.37
N TYR A 378 -29.51 10.76 -12.21
CA TYR A 378 -29.55 11.90 -11.32
C TYR A 378 -28.59 13.00 -11.80
N GLU A 379 -29.03 14.25 -11.75
CA GLU A 379 -28.19 15.42 -12.05
C GLU A 379 -27.59 15.99 -10.76
N PHE A 380 -26.28 15.81 -10.61
CA PHE A 380 -25.55 16.29 -9.42
C PHE A 380 -25.30 17.79 -9.47
N ALA A 381 -25.32 18.43 -8.31
CA ALA A 381 -25.01 19.84 -8.19
C ALA A 381 -23.62 20.16 -8.77
N LYS A 382 -23.55 21.28 -9.48
CA LYS A 382 -22.33 21.84 -10.05
C LYS A 382 -22.02 23.16 -9.34
N LEU A 383 -20.81 23.32 -8.85
CA LEU A 383 -20.39 24.53 -8.16
C LEU A 383 -20.33 25.73 -9.12
N THR A 384 -20.99 26.83 -8.75
CA THR A 384 -20.89 28.12 -9.44
C THR A 384 -19.55 28.79 -9.14
N SER A 385 -19.19 29.85 -9.88
CA SER A 385 -17.99 30.65 -9.58
C SER A 385 -18.02 31.28 -8.19
N GLU A 386 -19.20 31.65 -7.68
CA GLU A 386 -19.38 32.16 -6.32
C GLU A 386 -19.13 31.08 -5.26
N ASN A 387 -19.61 29.86 -5.49
CA ASN A 387 -19.32 28.71 -4.66
C ASN A 387 -17.82 28.41 -4.64
N GLN A 388 -17.17 28.42 -5.79
CA GLN A 388 -15.73 28.16 -5.91
C GLN A 388 -14.91 29.24 -5.19
N ALA A 389 -15.30 30.50 -5.27
CA ALA A 389 -14.64 31.63 -4.59
C ALA A 389 -14.70 31.52 -3.04
N MET A 390 -15.63 30.72 -2.50
CA MET A 390 -15.69 30.47 -1.04
C MET A 390 -14.39 29.79 -0.55
N LEU A 391 -13.74 28.97 -1.38
CA LEU A 391 -12.50 28.28 -1.03
C LEU A 391 -11.40 29.28 -0.61
N CYS A 392 -11.23 30.38 -1.34
CA CYS A 392 -10.24 31.42 -1.04
C CYS A 392 -10.54 32.20 0.26
N LYS A 393 -11.78 32.10 0.79
CA LYS A 393 -12.15 32.67 2.08
C LYS A 393 -11.84 31.75 3.26
N LEU A 394 -11.56 30.47 3.01
CA LEU A 394 -11.26 29.49 4.05
C LEU A 394 -9.78 29.50 4.42
N PHE A 395 -8.91 29.55 3.41
CA PHE A 395 -7.47 29.56 3.60
C PHE A 395 -6.77 30.09 2.32
N ASP A 396 -5.49 30.38 2.43
CA ASP A 396 -4.67 30.79 1.29
C ASP A 396 -4.33 29.57 0.41
N ILE A 397 -5.01 29.49 -0.75
CA ILE A 397 -4.80 28.44 -1.73
C ILE A 397 -3.48 28.59 -2.52
N ASN A 398 -2.82 29.74 -2.41
CA ASN A 398 -1.52 30.01 -3.04
C ASN A 398 -0.35 29.70 -2.11
N ASN A 399 -0.61 29.24 -0.88
CA ASN A 399 0.42 28.92 0.09
C ASN A 399 1.44 27.91 -0.49
N PRO A 400 2.73 28.30 -0.62
CA PRO A 400 3.76 27.43 -1.21
C PRO A 400 4.01 26.15 -0.43
N LYS A 401 3.59 26.07 0.84
CA LYS A 401 3.73 24.89 1.67
C LYS A 401 2.60 23.86 1.51
N LEU A 402 1.56 24.15 0.76
CA LEU A 402 0.47 23.17 0.54
C LEU A 402 0.97 21.79 0.10
N PRO A 403 2.00 21.64 -0.76
CA PRO A 403 2.53 20.33 -1.12
C PRO A 403 3.15 19.53 0.03
N MET A 404 3.44 20.16 1.18
CA MET A 404 4.03 19.48 2.36
C MET A 404 3.02 18.66 3.16
N GLY A 405 1.70 18.91 3.00
CA GLY A 405 0.67 18.14 3.68
C GLY A 405 0.74 16.65 3.36
N VAL A 406 0.19 15.82 4.24
CA VAL A 406 0.22 14.34 4.10
C VAL A 406 -0.72 13.81 3.01
N ARG A 407 -1.57 14.67 2.44
CA ARG A 407 -2.59 14.35 1.43
C ARG A 407 -2.18 14.81 0.02
N ILE A 408 -0.95 14.48 -0.36
CA ILE A 408 -0.38 14.91 -1.65
C ILE A 408 -1.21 14.44 -2.87
N PHE A 409 -1.82 13.26 -2.80
CA PHE A 409 -2.66 12.75 -3.90
C PHE A 409 -3.99 13.50 -4.02
N GLU A 410 -4.57 13.94 -2.92
CA GLU A 410 -5.75 14.79 -2.88
C GLU A 410 -5.43 16.16 -3.48
N TYR A 411 -4.28 16.73 -3.16
CA TYR A 411 -3.79 17.97 -3.75
C TYR A 411 -3.60 17.87 -5.27
N GLN A 412 -2.93 16.80 -5.74
CA GLN A 412 -2.75 16.51 -7.17
C GLN A 412 -4.10 16.32 -7.88
N ARG A 413 -5.02 15.54 -7.28
CA ARG A 413 -6.35 15.30 -7.85
C ARG A 413 -7.15 16.58 -7.97
N ALA A 414 -7.09 17.44 -6.94
CA ALA A 414 -7.73 18.74 -6.98
C ALA A 414 -7.18 19.60 -8.13
N ALA A 415 -5.86 19.67 -8.28
CA ALA A 415 -5.22 20.42 -9.34
C ALA A 415 -5.71 20.03 -10.75
N LEU A 416 -6.07 18.76 -10.95
CA LEU A 416 -6.51 18.19 -12.22
C LEU A 416 -8.03 18.27 -12.46
N ALA A 417 -8.80 18.72 -11.47
CA ALA A 417 -10.26 18.76 -11.59
C ALA A 417 -10.71 19.72 -12.70
N PRO A 418 -11.55 19.25 -13.65
CA PRO A 418 -11.96 20.04 -14.79
C PRO A 418 -13.07 21.06 -14.47
N ASP A 419 -13.83 20.83 -13.39
CA ASP A 419 -15.04 21.61 -13.07
C ASP A 419 -14.76 22.90 -12.31
N ILE A 420 -13.49 23.22 -12.02
CA ILE A 420 -13.07 24.44 -11.32
C ILE A 420 -12.41 25.44 -12.28
N ASP A 421 -12.83 26.70 -12.22
CA ASP A 421 -12.17 27.79 -12.91
C ASP A 421 -10.98 28.31 -12.09
N TRP A 422 -9.90 27.53 -12.14
CA TRP A 422 -8.68 27.84 -11.41
C TRP A 422 -8.05 29.19 -11.79
N ALA A 423 -8.26 29.66 -13.03
CA ALA A 423 -7.69 30.93 -13.47
C ALA A 423 -8.22 32.13 -12.68
N GLN A 424 -9.43 32.01 -12.13
CA GLN A 424 -10.01 33.03 -11.26
C GLN A 424 -9.63 32.90 -9.78
N LEU A 425 -9.16 31.72 -9.36
CA LEU A 425 -8.96 31.41 -7.96
C LEU A 425 -7.49 31.46 -7.53
N VAL A 426 -6.57 31.09 -8.42
CA VAL A 426 -5.15 30.95 -8.08
C VAL A 426 -4.31 32.00 -8.77
N GLU A 427 -3.28 32.48 -8.07
CA GLU A 427 -2.27 33.34 -8.64
C GLU A 427 -1.45 32.58 -9.69
N ALA A 428 -1.04 33.26 -10.76
CA ALA A 428 -0.28 32.68 -11.85
C ALA A 428 1.08 32.08 -11.41
N THR A 429 1.55 32.45 -10.22
CA THR A 429 2.82 32.03 -9.63
C THR A 429 2.66 30.98 -8.53
N SER A 430 1.43 30.56 -8.24
CA SER A 430 1.20 29.55 -7.19
C SER A 430 1.66 28.17 -7.62
N PRO A 431 2.11 27.31 -6.68
CA PRO A 431 2.47 25.92 -6.99
C PRO A 431 1.31 25.15 -7.65
N LEU A 432 0.07 25.48 -7.29
CA LEU A 432 -1.12 24.85 -7.85
C LEU A 432 -1.32 25.24 -9.33
N ALA A 433 -1.05 26.50 -9.70
CA ALA A 433 -1.12 26.96 -11.10
C ALA A 433 -0.06 26.27 -11.97
N ASP A 434 1.17 26.14 -11.47
CA ASP A 434 2.25 25.44 -12.18
C ASP A 434 1.96 23.95 -12.30
N LEU A 435 1.51 23.30 -11.21
CA LEU A 435 1.17 21.88 -11.22
C LEU A 435 0.11 21.56 -12.29
N ARG A 436 -0.90 22.42 -12.46
CA ARG A 436 -1.93 22.26 -13.49
C ARG A 436 -1.36 22.28 -14.91
N LYS A 437 -0.43 23.21 -15.18
CA LYS A 437 0.20 23.34 -16.51
C LYS A 437 1.09 22.14 -16.85
N VAL A 438 1.71 21.53 -15.84
CA VAL A 438 2.66 20.43 -16.05
C VAL A 438 2.04 19.05 -15.90
N SER A 439 0.81 18.93 -15.43
CA SER A 439 0.19 17.71 -14.91
C SER A 439 0.35 16.43 -15.75
N SER A 440 0.32 16.54 -17.09
CA SER A 440 0.51 15.39 -18.00
C SER A 440 1.94 15.22 -18.50
N LEU A 441 2.78 16.23 -18.29
CA LEU A 441 4.10 16.29 -18.93
C LEU A 441 5.12 15.30 -18.33
N PRO A 442 5.16 15.06 -17.01
CA PRO A 442 6.00 14.01 -16.44
C PRO A 442 5.68 12.61 -17.00
N SER A 443 4.41 12.29 -17.16
CA SER A 443 3.99 11.02 -17.79
C SER A 443 4.40 10.93 -19.26
N LYS A 444 4.30 12.05 -20.03
CA LYS A 444 4.83 12.12 -21.39
C LYS A 444 6.35 11.92 -21.41
N ALA A 445 7.08 12.51 -20.45
CA ALA A 445 8.52 12.32 -20.33
C ALA A 445 8.90 10.86 -20.06
N GLU A 446 8.18 10.19 -19.15
CA GLU A 446 8.35 8.76 -18.84
C GLU A 446 8.05 7.84 -20.03
N ASN A 447 7.30 8.31 -20.99
CA ASN A 447 6.95 7.59 -22.22
C ASN A 447 7.74 8.06 -23.46
N ASP A 448 8.72 8.94 -23.29
CA ASP A 448 9.49 9.62 -24.36
C ASP A 448 8.58 10.32 -25.40
N ALA A 449 7.46 10.84 -24.94
CA ALA A 449 6.41 11.44 -25.77
C ALA A 449 6.33 12.99 -25.64
N LEU A 450 7.30 13.64 -24.99
CA LEU A 450 7.37 15.10 -24.93
C LEU A 450 7.67 15.70 -26.30
N THR A 451 6.82 16.63 -26.73
CA THR A 451 7.00 17.40 -27.95
C THR A 451 7.84 18.66 -27.69
N GLU A 452 8.33 19.32 -28.75
CA GLU A 452 9.01 20.62 -28.62
C GLU A 452 8.05 21.72 -28.11
N ALA A 453 6.75 21.61 -28.41
CA ALA A 453 5.74 22.51 -27.85
C ALA A 453 5.57 22.32 -26.34
N ASP A 454 5.57 21.07 -25.86
CA ASP A 454 5.55 20.76 -24.42
C ASP A 454 6.78 21.36 -23.72
N LEU A 455 7.97 21.21 -24.30
CA LEU A 455 9.21 21.77 -23.74
C LEU A 455 9.20 23.31 -23.74
N ALA A 456 8.70 23.93 -24.79
CA ALA A 456 8.56 25.40 -24.86
C ALA A 456 7.58 25.88 -23.76
N SER A 457 6.47 25.19 -23.56
CA SER A 457 5.51 25.47 -22.48
C SER A 457 6.16 25.37 -21.10
N LEU A 458 6.91 24.29 -20.83
CA LEU A 458 7.64 24.09 -19.57
C LEU A 458 8.65 25.25 -19.33
N ARG A 459 9.45 25.62 -20.32
CA ARG A 459 10.45 26.69 -20.21
C ARG A 459 9.82 28.08 -20.02
N SER A 460 8.54 28.25 -20.34
CA SER A 460 7.80 29.50 -20.10
C SER A 460 7.32 29.67 -18.66
N LEU A 461 7.41 28.63 -17.83
CA LEU A 461 7.05 28.68 -16.41
C LEU A 461 8.09 29.55 -15.66
N LYS A 462 7.62 30.29 -14.64
CA LYS A 462 8.50 31.08 -13.79
C LYS A 462 9.46 30.26 -12.97
N ASN A 463 9.03 29.08 -12.53
CA ASN A 463 9.87 28.17 -11.79
C ASN A 463 10.54 27.17 -12.76
N PRO A 464 11.87 27.26 -12.95
CA PRO A 464 12.61 26.41 -13.88
C PRO A 464 12.59 24.92 -13.50
N PHE A 465 12.33 24.60 -12.24
CA PHE A 465 12.31 23.24 -11.72
C PHE A 465 11.47 22.27 -12.55
N TYR A 466 10.31 22.70 -13.03
CA TYR A 466 9.40 21.83 -13.77
C TYR A 466 9.98 21.42 -15.13
N ALA A 467 10.68 22.35 -15.80
CA ALA A 467 11.38 22.06 -17.05
C ALA A 467 12.57 21.13 -16.80
N GLU A 468 13.40 21.44 -15.81
CA GLU A 468 14.56 20.63 -15.41
C GLU A 468 14.14 19.19 -15.05
N ALA A 469 13.08 19.04 -14.28
CA ALA A 469 12.57 17.71 -13.87
C ALA A 469 12.07 16.89 -15.08
N CYS A 470 11.28 17.48 -15.96
CA CYS A 470 10.77 16.77 -17.14
C CYS A 470 11.90 16.43 -18.14
N GLU A 471 12.88 17.32 -18.32
CA GLU A 471 14.06 17.08 -19.16
C GLU A 471 14.96 15.98 -18.57
N ALA A 472 15.16 15.96 -17.25
CA ALA A 472 15.91 14.90 -16.57
C ALA A 472 15.22 13.53 -16.70
N ILE A 473 13.89 13.46 -16.45
CA ILE A 473 13.10 12.25 -16.66
C ILE A 473 13.26 11.75 -18.10
N ARG A 474 13.10 12.65 -19.10
CA ARG A 474 13.26 12.30 -20.52
C ARG A 474 14.66 11.78 -20.85
N ALA A 475 15.69 12.45 -20.36
CA ALA A 475 17.08 12.05 -20.60
C ALA A 475 17.36 10.66 -20.05
N LYS A 476 16.93 10.38 -18.82
CA LYS A 476 17.04 9.06 -18.18
C LYS A 476 16.31 7.98 -18.98
N VAL A 477 15.06 8.24 -19.35
CA VAL A 477 14.23 7.32 -20.14
C VAL A 477 14.91 6.98 -21.47
N ARG A 478 15.43 7.97 -22.18
CA ARG A 478 16.15 7.77 -23.44
C ARG A 478 17.42 6.94 -23.29
N GLY A 479 18.20 7.19 -22.24
CA GLY A 479 19.36 6.36 -21.91
C GLY A 479 19.00 4.90 -21.64
N GLU A 480 17.94 4.65 -20.86
CA GLU A 480 17.48 3.30 -20.57
C GLU A 480 16.84 2.61 -21.79
N LEU A 481 16.14 3.35 -22.65
CA LEU A 481 15.59 2.81 -23.91
C LEU A 481 16.69 2.42 -24.87
N ALA A 482 17.74 3.23 -25.02
CA ALA A 482 18.91 2.89 -25.84
C ALA A 482 19.60 1.60 -25.36
N ALA A 483 19.68 1.40 -24.03
CA ALA A 483 20.24 0.16 -23.46
C ALA A 483 19.37 -1.08 -23.70
N LEU A 484 18.08 -0.91 -24.01
CA LEU A 484 17.11 -1.98 -24.31
C LEU A 484 16.89 -2.18 -25.82
N GLU A 485 17.51 -1.37 -26.67
CA GLU A 485 17.35 -1.46 -28.11
C GLU A 485 17.76 -2.83 -28.65
N GLY A 486 16.93 -3.41 -29.51
CA GLY A 486 17.14 -4.75 -30.08
C GLY A 486 16.96 -5.93 -29.11
N LYS A 487 16.82 -5.70 -27.81
CA LYS A 487 16.67 -6.75 -26.79
C LYS A 487 15.23 -7.19 -26.55
N VAL A 488 14.28 -6.30 -26.84
CA VAL A 488 12.85 -6.50 -26.51
C VAL A 488 11.99 -6.03 -27.67
N LYS A 489 11.02 -6.86 -28.05
CA LYS A 489 10.07 -6.54 -29.13
C LYS A 489 8.70 -6.20 -28.57
N ILE A 490 8.20 -5.03 -28.90
CA ILE A 490 6.78 -4.67 -28.81
C ILE A 490 6.21 -4.89 -30.22
N GLU A 491 5.11 -5.63 -30.32
CA GLU A 491 4.44 -5.83 -31.62
C GLU A 491 3.80 -4.51 -32.06
N GLU A 492 3.84 -4.24 -33.34
CA GLU A 492 3.22 -3.04 -33.92
C GLU A 492 1.69 -3.13 -33.76
N THR A 493 1.11 -2.09 -33.18
CA THR A 493 -0.35 -2.01 -33.04
C THR A 493 -0.96 -1.72 -34.41
N PRO A 494 -1.90 -2.54 -34.89
CA PRO A 494 -2.53 -2.31 -36.19
C PRO A 494 -3.16 -0.91 -36.30
N ASP A 495 -2.88 -0.22 -37.39
CA ASP A 495 -3.46 1.08 -37.72
C ASP A 495 -4.85 0.89 -38.35
N VAL A 496 -5.84 0.66 -37.50
CA VAL A 496 -7.24 0.45 -37.86
C VAL A 496 -8.15 1.17 -36.90
N ALA A 497 -9.42 1.36 -37.28
CA ALA A 497 -10.43 1.89 -36.41
C ALA A 497 -10.58 1.03 -35.12
N PRO A 498 -10.88 1.64 -33.94
CA PRO A 498 -10.91 0.94 -32.66
C PRO A 498 -11.82 -0.30 -32.64
N ASP A 499 -12.93 -0.29 -33.36
CA ASP A 499 -13.89 -1.40 -33.49
C ASP A 499 -13.33 -2.63 -34.23
N LYS A 500 -12.25 -2.47 -34.99
CA LYS A 500 -11.55 -3.53 -35.73
C LYS A 500 -10.22 -3.93 -35.08
N LEU A 501 -9.78 -3.22 -34.06
CA LEU A 501 -8.45 -3.38 -33.48
C LEU A 501 -8.23 -4.78 -32.91
N PHE A 502 -9.16 -5.30 -32.13
CA PHE A 502 -9.02 -6.63 -31.53
C PHE A 502 -8.91 -7.70 -32.61
N ASP A 503 -9.80 -7.65 -33.59
CA ASP A 503 -9.79 -8.62 -34.70
C ASP A 503 -8.49 -8.54 -35.49
N ALA A 504 -7.96 -7.36 -35.71
CA ALA A 504 -6.66 -7.17 -36.39
C ALA A 504 -5.48 -7.72 -35.58
N ILE A 505 -5.49 -7.57 -34.22
CA ILE A 505 -4.47 -8.14 -33.34
C ILE A 505 -4.48 -9.68 -33.38
N VAL A 506 -5.66 -10.31 -33.39
CA VAL A 506 -5.78 -11.77 -33.34
C VAL A 506 -5.79 -12.45 -34.70
N ALA A 507 -6.06 -11.72 -35.78
CA ALA A 507 -6.13 -12.25 -37.16
C ALA A 507 -4.91 -13.10 -37.58
N PRO A 508 -3.65 -12.73 -37.25
CA PRO A 508 -2.48 -13.53 -37.61
C PRO A 508 -2.46 -14.94 -36.97
N TYR A 509 -3.28 -15.16 -35.96
CA TYR A 509 -3.32 -16.40 -35.17
C TYR A 509 -4.60 -17.22 -35.41
N LYS A 510 -5.34 -16.93 -36.47
CA LYS A 510 -6.54 -17.71 -36.84
C LYS A 510 -6.20 -19.20 -36.98
N GLY A 511 -7.07 -20.06 -36.46
CA GLY A 511 -6.84 -21.50 -36.39
C GLY A 511 -6.13 -21.98 -35.12
N LYS A 512 -5.61 -21.06 -34.31
CA LYS A 512 -4.99 -21.34 -33.02
C LYS A 512 -5.90 -20.90 -31.86
N VAL A 513 -5.61 -21.41 -30.68
CA VAL A 513 -6.18 -20.91 -29.42
C VAL A 513 -5.34 -19.71 -28.97
N VAL A 514 -5.97 -18.59 -28.65
CA VAL A 514 -5.25 -17.39 -28.18
C VAL A 514 -5.77 -17.00 -26.80
N LEU A 515 -4.87 -16.82 -25.87
CA LEU A 515 -5.17 -16.20 -24.58
C LEU A 515 -4.66 -14.76 -24.58
N VAL A 516 -5.56 -13.80 -24.47
CA VAL A 516 -5.23 -12.39 -24.38
C VAL A 516 -5.34 -11.96 -22.93
N ASP A 517 -4.26 -11.47 -22.35
CA ASP A 517 -4.14 -10.97 -20.98
C ASP A 517 -4.10 -9.44 -20.99
N PHE A 518 -5.10 -8.81 -20.38
CA PHE A 518 -5.14 -7.37 -20.12
C PHE A 518 -4.43 -7.09 -18.80
N TRP A 519 -3.31 -6.39 -18.86
CA TRP A 519 -2.44 -6.15 -17.72
C TRP A 519 -1.76 -4.78 -17.77
N ASN A 520 -1.08 -4.39 -16.71
CA ASN A 520 -0.19 -3.23 -16.68
C ASN A 520 0.96 -3.45 -15.69
N THR A 521 2.06 -2.73 -15.85
CA THR A 521 3.28 -2.87 -15.04
C THR A 521 3.08 -2.55 -13.55
N TRP A 522 2.11 -1.74 -13.21
CA TRP A 522 1.74 -1.36 -11.84
C TRP A 522 0.74 -2.34 -11.18
N CYS A 523 0.23 -3.31 -11.93
CA CYS A 523 -0.76 -4.26 -11.45
C CYS A 523 -0.09 -5.46 -10.75
N GLY A 524 0.04 -5.42 -9.43
CA GLY A 524 0.63 -6.49 -8.63
C GLY A 524 0.01 -7.88 -8.86
N PRO A 525 -1.34 -8.03 -8.82
CA PRO A 525 -2.00 -9.30 -9.12
C PRO A 525 -1.73 -9.81 -10.55
N CYS A 526 -1.56 -8.89 -11.54
CA CYS A 526 -1.19 -9.29 -12.90
C CYS A 526 0.21 -9.88 -12.96
N GLN A 527 1.17 -9.22 -12.30
CA GLN A 527 2.56 -9.69 -12.24
C GLN A 527 2.67 -11.06 -11.56
N ALA A 528 1.93 -11.28 -10.48
CA ALA A 528 1.87 -12.57 -9.81
C ALA A 528 1.31 -13.66 -10.75
N ALA A 529 0.17 -13.41 -11.40
CA ALA A 529 -0.43 -14.35 -12.35
C ALA A 529 0.49 -14.66 -13.54
N ILE A 530 1.17 -13.64 -14.09
CA ILE A 530 2.15 -13.83 -15.18
C ILE A 530 3.31 -14.71 -14.70
N LYS A 531 3.87 -14.44 -13.52
CA LYS A 531 4.96 -15.24 -12.94
C LYS A 531 4.55 -16.70 -12.76
N ASP A 532 3.33 -16.96 -12.30
CA ASP A 532 2.80 -18.31 -12.10
C ASP A 532 2.55 -19.02 -13.44
N ASN A 533 2.21 -18.29 -14.51
CA ASN A 533 1.94 -18.84 -15.83
C ASN A 533 3.20 -19.09 -16.67
N GLU A 534 4.35 -18.42 -16.40
CA GLU A 534 5.58 -18.57 -17.21
C GLU A 534 6.07 -20.03 -17.29
N PRO A 535 6.14 -20.81 -16.20
CA PRO A 535 6.56 -22.22 -16.27
C PRO A 535 5.64 -23.08 -17.14
N LEU A 536 4.35 -22.76 -17.24
CA LEU A 536 3.39 -23.52 -18.05
C LEU A 536 3.69 -23.41 -19.54
N LYS A 537 4.16 -22.26 -20.01
CA LYS A 537 4.43 -21.97 -21.43
C LYS A 537 5.58 -22.80 -22.00
N SER A 538 6.59 -23.10 -21.20
CA SER A 538 7.71 -23.97 -21.56
C SER A 538 7.49 -25.42 -21.17
N GLY A 539 6.49 -25.71 -20.32
CA GLY A 539 6.13 -27.03 -19.79
C GLY A 539 4.82 -27.57 -20.38
N GLU A 540 3.81 -27.75 -19.50
CA GLU A 540 2.57 -28.48 -19.80
C GLU A 540 1.67 -27.84 -20.88
N LEU A 541 1.79 -26.54 -21.10
CA LEU A 541 1.04 -25.80 -22.13
C LEU A 541 1.93 -25.40 -23.32
N LYS A 542 3.12 -25.99 -23.44
CA LYS A 542 3.98 -25.77 -24.61
C LYS A 542 3.30 -26.36 -25.85
N SER A 543 2.82 -25.49 -26.74
CA SER A 543 2.15 -25.89 -27.99
C SER A 543 2.25 -24.76 -29.00
N ASP A 544 2.45 -25.14 -30.27
CA ASP A 544 2.39 -24.20 -31.39
C ASP A 544 0.95 -23.75 -31.69
N ASP A 545 -0.04 -24.45 -31.15
CA ASP A 545 -1.47 -24.13 -31.27
C ASP A 545 -1.98 -23.17 -30.20
N LEU A 546 -1.13 -22.76 -29.25
CA LEU A 546 -1.46 -21.81 -28.18
C LEU A 546 -0.63 -20.54 -28.30
N VAL A 547 -1.28 -19.40 -28.41
CA VAL A 547 -0.63 -18.09 -28.45
C VAL A 547 -1.01 -17.28 -27.22
N TRP A 548 0.01 -16.72 -26.56
CA TRP A 548 -0.14 -15.80 -25.44
C TRP A 548 0.04 -14.36 -25.94
N ILE A 549 -0.99 -13.54 -25.79
CA ILE A 549 -0.97 -12.11 -26.12
C ILE A 549 -1.14 -11.32 -24.83
N TYR A 550 -0.31 -10.31 -24.66
CA TYR A 550 -0.32 -9.39 -23.54
C TYR A 550 -0.62 -7.98 -24.03
N ILE A 551 -1.71 -7.41 -23.55
CA ILE A 551 -2.14 -6.05 -23.89
C ILE A 551 -2.01 -5.16 -22.66
N ALA A 552 -1.20 -4.11 -22.78
CA ALA A 552 -1.06 -3.05 -21.80
C ALA A 552 -1.34 -1.69 -22.43
N ASN A 553 -1.41 -0.62 -21.63
CA ASN A 553 -1.55 0.74 -22.13
C ASN A 553 -0.44 1.67 -21.65
N GLU A 554 -0.53 2.93 -22.05
CA GLU A 554 0.45 3.98 -21.75
C GLU A 554 0.60 4.33 -20.27
N THR A 555 -0.30 3.89 -19.39
CA THR A 555 -0.13 3.99 -17.93
C THR A 555 0.99 3.10 -17.40
N SER A 556 1.46 2.14 -18.21
CA SER A 556 2.71 1.41 -18.01
C SER A 556 3.86 2.22 -18.58
N PRO A 557 4.75 2.86 -17.76
CA PRO A 557 5.87 3.63 -18.27
C PRO A 557 6.74 2.79 -19.22
N LEU A 558 7.14 3.37 -20.35
CA LEU A 558 7.72 2.62 -21.48
C LEU A 558 8.94 1.78 -21.10
N VAL A 559 9.84 2.32 -20.28
CA VAL A 559 11.04 1.58 -19.83
C VAL A 559 10.65 0.41 -18.92
N ALA A 560 9.77 0.65 -17.93
CA ALA A 560 9.31 -0.41 -17.03
C ALA A 560 8.61 -1.51 -17.82
N TYR A 561 7.78 -1.14 -18.79
CA TYR A 561 7.11 -2.08 -19.69
C TYR A 561 8.10 -2.92 -20.47
N LYS A 562 9.10 -2.31 -21.15
CA LYS A 562 10.13 -3.05 -21.89
C LYS A 562 10.96 -3.96 -21.00
N LYS A 563 11.35 -3.52 -19.81
CA LYS A 563 12.10 -4.36 -18.86
C LYS A 563 11.29 -5.58 -18.40
N GLN A 564 9.99 -5.43 -18.19
CA GLN A 564 9.14 -6.55 -17.75
C GLN A 564 8.85 -7.52 -18.89
N ILE A 565 8.42 -7.04 -20.06
CA ILE A 565 8.12 -7.94 -21.20
C ILE A 565 9.33 -8.70 -21.71
N GLY A 566 10.54 -8.21 -21.49
CA GLY A 566 11.77 -8.95 -21.77
C GLY A 566 11.92 -10.27 -21.00
N LYS A 567 11.13 -10.45 -19.94
CA LYS A 567 11.09 -11.66 -19.09
C LYS A 567 9.83 -12.50 -19.31
N ILE A 568 8.91 -12.05 -20.16
CA ILE A 568 7.59 -12.66 -20.37
C ILE A 568 7.51 -13.23 -21.79
N GLN A 569 7.30 -14.53 -21.91
CA GLN A 569 7.13 -15.18 -23.22
C GLN A 569 5.74 -14.85 -23.78
N GLY A 570 5.67 -14.34 -25.01
CA GLY A 570 4.40 -14.03 -25.68
C GLY A 570 4.52 -12.89 -26.67
N LYS A 571 3.36 -12.40 -27.13
CA LYS A 571 3.20 -11.25 -28.02
C LYS A 571 2.75 -10.06 -27.22
N HIS A 572 3.45 -8.95 -27.30
CA HIS A 572 3.25 -7.79 -26.43
C HIS A 572 2.78 -6.59 -27.22
N TYR A 573 1.59 -6.10 -26.92
CA TYR A 573 1.02 -4.89 -27.50
C TYR A 573 0.90 -3.80 -26.42
N ARG A 574 1.20 -2.55 -26.78
CA ARG A 574 1.06 -1.39 -25.90
C ARG A 574 0.19 -0.36 -26.59
N LEU A 575 -1.06 -0.28 -26.15
CA LEU A 575 -2.09 0.55 -26.76
C LEU A 575 -2.06 1.98 -26.20
N ASN A 576 -2.57 2.93 -26.99
CA ASN A 576 -2.91 4.26 -26.47
C ASN A 576 -4.19 4.20 -25.61
N ASP A 577 -4.53 5.31 -24.95
CA ASP A 577 -5.65 5.36 -24.00
C ASP A 577 -7.01 5.14 -24.67
N GLU A 578 -7.22 5.65 -25.89
CA GLU A 578 -8.44 5.48 -26.65
C GLU A 578 -8.67 4.01 -27.06
N GLN A 579 -7.64 3.38 -27.62
CA GLN A 579 -7.65 1.97 -28.02
C GLN A 579 -7.89 1.05 -26.82
N TRP A 580 -7.22 1.32 -25.70
CA TRP A 580 -7.38 0.57 -24.46
C TRP A 580 -8.82 0.68 -23.92
N LYS A 581 -9.35 1.90 -23.81
CA LYS A 581 -10.73 2.15 -23.34
C LYS A 581 -11.73 1.41 -24.20
N TYR A 582 -11.58 1.52 -25.52
CA TYR A 582 -12.48 0.81 -26.46
C TYR A 582 -12.50 -0.69 -26.23
N LEU A 583 -11.32 -1.34 -26.15
CA LEU A 583 -11.25 -2.79 -25.91
C LEU A 583 -11.80 -3.19 -24.53
N CYS A 584 -11.55 -2.38 -23.51
CA CYS A 584 -12.12 -2.61 -22.18
C CYS A 584 -13.66 -2.54 -22.21
N GLU A 585 -14.25 -1.60 -22.92
CA GLU A 585 -15.70 -1.49 -23.11
C GLU A 585 -16.26 -2.67 -23.93
N GLN A 586 -15.61 -3.00 -25.05
CA GLN A 586 -16.00 -4.11 -25.93
C GLN A 586 -16.09 -5.44 -25.18
N PHE A 587 -15.12 -5.74 -24.33
CA PHE A 587 -15.06 -7.00 -23.58
C PHE A 587 -15.60 -6.89 -22.15
N LYS A 588 -16.06 -5.71 -21.70
CA LYS A 588 -16.53 -5.45 -20.32
C LYS A 588 -15.45 -5.77 -19.28
N VAL A 589 -14.24 -5.28 -19.54
CA VAL A 589 -13.10 -5.41 -18.61
C VAL A 589 -13.24 -4.37 -17.51
N ASP A 590 -13.68 -4.80 -16.32
CA ASP A 590 -13.88 -3.92 -15.14
C ASP A 590 -12.62 -3.73 -14.30
N GLY A 591 -11.60 -4.57 -14.52
CA GLY A 591 -10.34 -4.54 -13.79
C GLY A 591 -9.37 -5.58 -14.32
N ILE A 592 -8.08 -5.42 -13.97
CA ILE A 592 -7.02 -6.31 -14.42
C ILE A 592 -6.43 -7.11 -13.24
N PRO A 593 -5.91 -8.36 -13.46
CA PRO A 593 -5.83 -9.05 -14.75
C PRO A 593 -7.20 -9.44 -15.30
N SER A 594 -7.38 -9.41 -16.61
CA SER A 594 -8.57 -9.93 -17.29
C SER A 594 -8.16 -10.72 -18.52
N TYR A 595 -8.82 -11.85 -18.73
CA TYR A 595 -8.47 -12.76 -19.82
C TYR A 595 -9.56 -12.81 -20.87
N VAL A 596 -9.20 -12.62 -22.14
CA VAL A 596 -10.05 -12.93 -23.29
C VAL A 596 -9.50 -14.19 -23.96
N LEU A 597 -10.32 -15.24 -23.98
CA LEU A 597 -9.99 -16.49 -24.67
C LEU A 597 -10.57 -16.45 -26.07
N VAL A 598 -9.70 -16.61 -27.07
CA VAL A 598 -10.06 -16.62 -28.48
C VAL A 598 -10.00 -18.05 -29.00
N GLY A 599 -11.09 -18.52 -29.57
CA GLY A 599 -11.18 -19.83 -30.20
C GLY A 599 -10.46 -19.90 -31.55
N ARG A 600 -10.34 -21.09 -32.12
CA ARG A 600 -9.73 -21.31 -33.44
C ARG A 600 -10.49 -20.60 -34.58
N ASP A 601 -11.77 -20.27 -34.36
CA ASP A 601 -12.61 -19.48 -35.26
C ASP A 601 -12.32 -17.97 -35.23
N GLY A 602 -11.50 -17.52 -34.27
CA GLY A 602 -11.16 -16.12 -34.04
C GLY A 602 -12.15 -15.40 -33.10
N THR A 603 -13.15 -16.10 -32.55
CA THR A 603 -14.13 -15.47 -31.63
C THR A 603 -13.57 -15.35 -30.23
N GLY A 604 -13.45 -14.10 -29.72
CA GLY A 604 -12.99 -13.79 -28.37
C GLY A 604 -14.11 -13.71 -27.35
N LYS A 605 -13.91 -14.26 -26.15
CA LYS A 605 -14.84 -14.17 -25.02
C LYS A 605 -14.09 -13.85 -23.72
N LEU A 606 -14.61 -12.91 -22.93
CA LEU A 606 -14.08 -12.63 -21.59
C LEU A 606 -14.23 -13.87 -20.70
N ARG A 607 -13.16 -14.23 -20.02
CA ARG A 607 -13.03 -15.42 -19.17
C ARG A 607 -12.31 -15.09 -17.86
N ASN A 608 -12.88 -14.21 -17.06
CA ASN A 608 -12.32 -13.83 -15.76
C ASN A 608 -12.26 -14.98 -14.74
N ASP A 609 -12.96 -16.07 -15.00
CA ASP A 609 -12.84 -17.31 -14.25
C ASP A 609 -11.45 -17.98 -14.42
N LEU A 610 -10.70 -17.62 -15.47
CA LEU A 610 -9.32 -18.06 -15.71
C LEU A 610 -8.28 -17.31 -14.84
N ARG A 611 -8.68 -16.35 -14.00
CA ARG A 611 -7.85 -15.81 -12.91
C ARG A 611 -7.45 -16.92 -11.91
N ASN A 612 -8.24 -17.98 -11.83
CA ASN A 612 -7.86 -19.20 -11.12
C ASN A 612 -6.87 -20.00 -11.96
N HIS A 613 -5.64 -20.15 -11.48
CA HIS A 613 -4.51 -20.79 -12.18
C HIS A 613 -4.81 -22.24 -12.60
N ASP A 614 -5.39 -23.04 -11.72
CA ASP A 614 -5.73 -24.45 -12.03
C ASP A 614 -6.79 -24.54 -13.12
N LYS A 615 -7.77 -23.64 -13.09
CA LYS A 615 -8.81 -23.59 -14.11
C LYS A 615 -8.27 -23.11 -15.45
N LEU A 616 -7.36 -22.12 -15.46
CA LEU A 616 -6.65 -21.69 -16.65
C LEU A 616 -5.91 -22.86 -17.28
N LYS A 617 -5.06 -23.52 -16.51
CA LYS A 617 -4.27 -24.69 -16.95
C LYS A 617 -5.15 -25.78 -17.56
N LYS A 618 -6.20 -26.23 -16.85
CA LYS A 618 -7.15 -27.26 -17.34
C LYS A 618 -7.85 -26.83 -18.64
N THR A 619 -8.29 -25.57 -18.71
CA THR A 619 -9.03 -25.05 -19.86
C THR A 619 -8.15 -25.01 -21.09
N LEU A 620 -6.95 -24.41 -20.98
CA LEU A 620 -6.03 -24.29 -22.11
C LEU A 620 -5.54 -25.66 -22.58
N LYS A 621 -5.19 -26.58 -21.66
CA LYS A 621 -4.78 -27.93 -22.00
C LYS A 621 -5.84 -28.66 -22.86
N LYS A 622 -7.11 -28.61 -22.44
CA LYS A 622 -8.24 -29.22 -23.19
C LYS A 622 -8.43 -28.63 -24.59
N LEU A 623 -8.05 -27.38 -24.81
CA LEU A 623 -8.26 -26.70 -26.11
C LEU A 623 -7.12 -26.91 -27.09
N ILE A 624 -5.96 -27.30 -26.61
CA ILE A 624 -4.77 -27.58 -27.44
C ILE A 624 -4.58 -29.08 -27.71
N GLU A 625 -5.19 -29.96 -26.91
CA GLU A 625 -5.33 -31.39 -27.16
C GLU A 625 -6.42 -31.64 -28.21
#